data_a022249e4017c218c8ec0d64302b25e1
#
_entry.id   a022249e4017c218c8ec0d64302b25e1
#
_cell.length_a   1.000
_cell.length_b   1.000
_cell.length_c   1.000
_cell.angle_alpha   90.00
_cell.angle_beta   90.00
_cell.angle_gamma   90.00
#
_symmetry.space_group_name_H-M   'P 1'
#
loop_
_entity.id
_entity.type
_entity.pdbx_description
1 polymer ?
#
loop_
_entity_poly.entity_id
_entity_poly.type
_entity_poly.pdbx_seq_one_letter_code
_entity_poly.pdbx_strand_id
1 'polypeptide(L)'
;MRVGMRCYGQNDRSEFHCVGGEMIKYEIIDLHKIAIIGKEGLCTKEKNVVQDLWQQANSNFSDIADLGMKNADGSFVGFWGAMSDETLSFLPWTDDFSRGLYLAGVEVYEDTEVPDGWVKWVIPARKYLVTKITPESYGETFRNVINSLIPKLGMKLAGAVCDFTEPATGQNKLFFPVE
;
A
#
# COMPACT_ATOMS: atom_id res chain seq x y z
N MET A 1 18.13 -9.05 -19.49
CA MET A 1 17.33 -7.84 -19.25
C MET A 1 15.86 -8.25 -19.14
N ARG A 2 15.36 -8.50 -17.93
CA ARG A 2 13.96 -8.88 -17.71
C ARG A 2 13.17 -7.58 -17.46
N VAL A 3 12.44 -7.13 -18.46
CA VAL A 3 11.47 -6.03 -18.32
C VAL A 3 10.22 -6.63 -17.68
N GLY A 4 10.12 -6.55 -16.37
CA GLY A 4 8.91 -6.88 -15.64
C GLY A 4 7.96 -5.71 -15.68
N MET A 5 7.09 -5.68 -16.68
CA MET A 5 6.03 -4.67 -16.78
C MET A 5 4.96 -5.00 -15.75
N ARG A 6 5.01 -4.35 -14.59
CA ARG A 6 3.93 -4.38 -13.59
C ARG A 6 3.05 -3.16 -13.79
N CYS A 7 1.98 -3.32 -14.58
CA CYS A 7 0.94 -2.30 -14.67
C CYS A 7 -0.06 -2.50 -13.53
N TYR A 8 0.03 -1.68 -12.49
CA TYR A 8 -1.01 -1.60 -11.46
C TYR A 8 -2.20 -0.80 -12.02
N GLY A 9 -3.17 -1.49 -12.64
CA GLY A 9 -4.45 -0.86 -12.99
C GLY A 9 -4.74 -0.61 -14.46
N GLN A 10 -4.34 -1.50 -15.37
CA GLN A 10 -4.80 -1.47 -16.77
C GLN A 10 -5.71 -2.66 -17.16
N ASN A 11 -6.48 -3.22 -16.23
CA ASN A 11 -7.61 -4.06 -16.57
C ASN A 11 -8.89 -3.29 -16.29
N ASP A 12 -9.65 -2.97 -17.33
CA ASP A 12 -10.96 -2.29 -17.28
C ASP A 12 -12.07 -3.21 -16.70
N ARG A 13 -11.78 -3.85 -15.55
CA ARG A 13 -12.71 -4.65 -14.75
C ARG A 13 -13.08 -3.92 -13.46
N SER A 14 -13.18 -2.59 -13.52
CA SER A 14 -13.65 -1.85 -12.36
C SER A 14 -15.13 -2.07 -12.17
N GLU A 15 -15.48 -2.44 -10.95
CA GLU A 15 -16.84 -2.61 -10.48
C GLU A 15 -17.27 -1.42 -9.62
N PHE A 16 -18.58 -1.18 -9.53
CA PHE A 16 -19.13 -0.10 -8.73
C PHE A 16 -20.08 -0.68 -7.69
N HIS A 17 -19.96 -0.23 -6.46
CA HIS A 17 -20.87 -0.62 -5.40
C HIS A 17 -21.32 0.59 -4.58
N CYS A 18 -22.62 0.69 -4.29
CA CYS A 18 -23.16 1.75 -3.44
C CYS A 18 -23.03 1.36 -1.97
N VAL A 19 -22.31 2.17 -1.19
CA VAL A 19 -22.11 1.99 0.24
C VAL A 19 -22.40 3.32 0.93
N GLY A 20 -23.38 3.33 1.86
CA GLY A 20 -23.73 4.55 2.61
C GLY A 20 -24.20 5.73 1.75
N GLY A 21 -24.66 5.48 0.51
CA GLY A 21 -25.06 6.53 -0.44
C GLY A 21 -23.91 6.98 -1.36
N GLU A 22 -22.71 6.49 -1.17
CA GLU A 22 -21.54 6.77 -2.00
C GLU A 22 -21.25 5.60 -2.95
N MET A 23 -20.88 5.91 -4.20
CA MET A 23 -20.49 4.91 -5.20
C MET A 23 -18.98 4.67 -5.12
N ILE A 24 -18.58 3.53 -4.55
CA ILE A 24 -17.18 3.13 -4.51
C ILE A 24 -16.86 2.35 -5.79
N LYS A 25 -15.91 2.89 -6.56
CA LYS A 25 -15.30 2.20 -7.69
C LYS A 25 -14.12 1.36 -7.18
N TYR A 26 -14.11 0.06 -7.47
CA TYR A 26 -13.06 -0.83 -7.05
C TYR A 26 -12.69 -1.83 -8.15
N GLU A 27 -11.56 -2.47 -7.99
CA GLU A 27 -11.10 -3.61 -8.78
C GLU A 27 -10.56 -4.69 -7.85
N ILE A 28 -10.63 -5.96 -8.29
CA ILE A 28 -10.02 -7.08 -7.59
C ILE A 28 -8.88 -7.60 -8.42
N ILE A 29 -7.69 -7.61 -7.84
CA ILE A 29 -6.44 -8.02 -8.52
C ILE A 29 -5.65 -9.02 -7.69
N ASP A 30 -4.92 -9.89 -8.36
CA ASP A 30 -3.91 -10.74 -7.73
C ASP A 30 -2.54 -10.10 -7.90
N LEU A 31 -1.84 -9.87 -6.80
CA LEU A 31 -0.47 -9.36 -6.81
C LEU A 31 0.52 -10.44 -6.36
N HIS A 32 1.66 -10.49 -7.04
CA HIS A 32 2.82 -11.23 -6.57
C HIS A 32 3.42 -10.54 -5.34
N LYS A 33 4.45 -11.16 -4.76
CA LYS A 33 5.23 -10.53 -3.69
C LYS A 33 5.68 -9.12 -4.09
N ILE A 34 5.61 -8.20 -3.15
CA ILE A 34 6.04 -6.81 -3.30
C ILE A 34 7.16 -6.56 -2.31
N ALA A 35 8.34 -6.20 -2.81
CA ALA A 35 9.44 -5.78 -1.96
C ALA A 35 9.51 -4.25 -1.92
N ILE A 36 9.64 -3.69 -0.71
CA ILE A 36 9.66 -2.24 -0.47
C ILE A 36 10.84 -1.92 0.43
N ILE A 37 11.66 -0.94 0.07
CA ILE A 37 12.67 -0.34 0.95
C ILE A 37 12.15 1.00 1.44
N GLY A 38 12.22 1.25 2.77
CA GLY A 38 11.65 2.45 3.35
C GLY A 38 12.13 2.75 4.77
N LYS A 39 11.45 3.74 5.38
CA LYS A 39 11.59 4.09 6.80
C LYS A 39 10.41 3.49 7.57
N GLU A 40 10.73 2.78 8.65
CA GLU A 40 9.77 2.01 9.45
C GLU A 40 9.54 2.66 10.81
N GLY A 41 8.31 2.56 11.32
CA GLY A 41 8.00 2.98 12.68
C GLY A 41 6.69 2.40 13.20
N LEU A 42 6.56 2.38 14.52
CA LEU A 42 5.35 1.93 15.22
C LEU A 42 4.36 3.10 15.37
N CYS A 43 3.16 2.92 14.84
CA CYS A 43 2.01 3.78 15.10
C CYS A 43 1.21 3.26 16.29
N THR A 44 0.71 4.18 17.12
CA THR A 44 -0.22 3.92 18.22
C THR A 44 -1.30 5.01 18.25
N LYS A 45 -2.32 4.84 19.10
CA LYS A 45 -3.35 5.90 19.31
C LYS A 45 -2.74 7.24 19.76
N GLU A 46 -1.68 7.17 20.60
CA GLU A 46 -1.01 8.34 21.16
C GLU A 46 -0.01 8.97 20.19
N LYS A 47 0.54 8.16 19.25
CA LYS A 47 1.60 8.60 18.35
C LYS A 47 1.43 8.02 16.97
N ASN A 48 1.04 8.89 16.03
CA ASN A 48 1.05 8.58 14.61
C ASN A 48 2.34 9.12 13.98
N VAL A 49 3.20 8.22 13.51
CA VAL A 49 4.52 8.56 12.93
C VAL A 49 4.53 8.59 11.41
N VAL A 50 3.41 8.39 10.74
CA VAL A 50 3.33 8.28 9.28
C VAL A 50 3.95 9.47 8.56
N GLN A 51 3.61 10.69 8.97
CA GLN A 51 4.17 11.90 8.34
C GLN A 51 5.67 12.04 8.57
N ASP A 52 6.14 11.72 9.78
CA ASP A 52 7.57 11.76 10.12
C ASP A 52 8.37 10.75 9.28
N LEU A 53 7.81 9.56 9.06
CA LEU A 53 8.44 8.52 8.24
C LEU A 53 8.53 8.94 6.77
N TRP A 54 7.47 9.52 6.21
CA TRP A 54 7.50 10.07 4.87
C TRP A 54 8.49 11.24 4.75
N GLN A 55 8.58 12.10 5.74
CA GLN A 55 9.57 13.18 5.77
C GLN A 55 11.00 12.62 5.79
N GLN A 56 11.27 11.61 6.63
CA GLN A 56 12.58 10.96 6.67
C GLN A 56 12.92 10.26 5.35
N ALA A 57 11.97 9.52 4.76
CA ALA A 57 12.16 8.85 3.49
C ALA A 57 12.45 9.85 2.36
N ASN A 58 11.69 10.92 2.27
CA ASN A 58 11.85 11.95 1.24
C ASN A 58 13.16 12.74 1.40
N SER A 59 13.55 13.08 2.64
CA SER A 59 14.79 13.84 2.90
C SER A 59 16.06 13.05 2.55
N ASN A 60 15.99 11.72 2.56
CA ASN A 60 17.12 10.84 2.27
C ASN A 60 16.87 9.98 1.02
N PHE A 61 15.93 10.37 0.17
CA PHE A 61 15.51 9.57 -0.98
C PHE A 61 16.64 9.26 -1.96
N SER A 62 17.63 10.15 -2.07
CA SER A 62 18.84 9.93 -2.89
C SER A 62 19.56 8.63 -2.59
N ASP A 63 19.49 8.13 -1.34
CA ASP A 63 20.16 6.91 -0.92
C ASP A 63 19.59 5.66 -1.60
N ILE A 64 18.29 5.70 -1.98
CA ILE A 64 17.54 4.55 -2.53
C ILE A 64 16.95 4.81 -3.92
N ALA A 65 17.14 6.02 -4.48
CA ALA A 65 16.52 6.40 -5.76
C ALA A 65 16.92 5.48 -6.93
N ASP A 66 18.15 4.98 -6.93
CA ASP A 66 18.66 4.07 -7.96
C ASP A 66 18.20 2.62 -7.76
N LEU A 67 17.74 2.28 -6.54
CA LEU A 67 17.24 0.95 -6.19
C LEU A 67 15.76 0.78 -6.53
N GLY A 68 15.00 1.87 -6.60
CA GLY A 68 13.58 1.85 -6.90
C GLY A 68 13.27 1.27 -8.28
N MET A 69 12.29 0.38 -8.35
CA MET A 69 11.80 -0.14 -9.63
C MET A 69 11.21 0.98 -10.48
N LYS A 70 11.54 0.96 -11.77
CA LYS A 70 11.10 1.98 -12.73
C LYS A 70 10.31 1.36 -13.87
N ASN A 71 9.32 2.10 -14.33
CA ASN A 71 8.58 1.85 -15.55
C ASN A 71 9.45 2.14 -16.79
N ALA A 72 8.96 1.79 -17.98
CA ALA A 72 9.66 2.02 -19.23
C ALA A 72 9.92 3.51 -19.53
N ASP A 73 9.10 4.42 -18.99
CA ASP A 73 9.24 5.87 -19.11
C ASP A 73 10.19 6.50 -18.06
N GLY A 74 10.78 5.67 -17.18
CA GLY A 74 11.68 6.08 -16.12
C GLY A 74 11.02 6.54 -14.82
N SER A 75 9.68 6.61 -14.76
CA SER A 75 8.95 6.86 -13.51
C SER A 75 9.07 5.67 -12.58
N PHE A 76 8.99 5.91 -11.26
CA PHE A 76 8.94 4.81 -10.28
C PHE A 76 7.65 4.01 -10.45
N VAL A 77 7.71 2.70 -10.16
CA VAL A 77 6.55 1.81 -10.20
C VAL A 77 5.54 2.19 -9.14
N GLY A 78 5.99 2.50 -7.92
CA GLY A 78 5.09 2.93 -6.86
C GLY A 78 5.78 3.35 -5.57
N PHE A 79 5.14 4.26 -4.87
CA PHE A 79 5.44 4.60 -3.48
C PHE A 79 4.38 3.94 -2.58
N TRP A 80 4.83 3.24 -1.56
CA TRP A 80 4.00 2.45 -0.68
C TRP A 80 4.05 2.95 0.75
N GLY A 81 2.86 3.15 1.34
CA GLY A 81 2.66 3.14 2.77
C GLY A 81 2.24 1.74 3.18
N ALA A 82 3.22 0.88 3.42
CA ALA A 82 2.95 -0.51 3.78
C ALA A 82 2.65 -0.63 5.27
N MET A 83 1.69 -1.48 5.61
CA MET A 83 1.28 -1.71 6.99
C MET A 83 1.44 -3.17 7.38
N SER A 84 1.72 -3.41 8.65
CA SER A 84 1.77 -4.74 9.25
C SER A 84 1.46 -4.67 10.74
N ASP A 85 1.06 -5.79 11.31
CA ASP A 85 1.14 -6.01 12.76
C ASP A 85 2.60 -5.92 13.24
N GLU A 86 2.80 -5.82 14.54
CA GLU A 86 4.14 -5.64 15.15
C GLU A 86 5.08 -6.84 14.94
N THR A 87 4.58 -7.99 14.51
CA THR A 87 5.38 -9.20 14.26
C THR A 87 5.82 -9.36 12.79
N LEU A 88 5.47 -8.41 11.92
CA LEU A 88 5.69 -8.49 10.47
C LEU A 88 5.03 -9.72 9.82
N SER A 89 3.89 -10.17 10.36
CA SER A 89 3.06 -11.21 9.76
C SER A 89 2.09 -10.67 8.70
N PHE A 90 2.11 -9.36 8.46
CA PHE A 90 1.23 -8.64 7.53
C PHE A 90 -0.26 -8.84 7.84
N LEU A 91 -0.57 -8.99 9.13
CA LEU A 91 -1.93 -8.98 9.64
C LEU A 91 -2.43 -7.55 9.84
N PRO A 92 -3.75 -7.33 9.89
CA PRO A 92 -4.31 -6.01 10.16
C PRO A 92 -3.77 -5.41 11.45
N TRP A 93 -3.67 -4.08 11.49
CA TRP A 93 -3.36 -3.35 12.71
C TRP A 93 -4.37 -3.67 13.80
N THR A 94 -3.91 -3.73 15.04
CA THR A 94 -4.72 -3.95 16.26
C THR A 94 -5.33 -2.64 16.77
N ASP A 95 -6.06 -2.71 17.90
CA ASP A 95 -6.67 -1.55 18.58
C ASP A 95 -7.52 -0.67 17.63
N ASP A 96 -8.43 -1.32 16.90
CA ASP A 96 -9.30 -0.66 15.93
C ASP A 96 -8.50 0.08 14.84
N PHE A 97 -7.54 -0.61 14.24
CA PHE A 97 -6.63 -0.10 13.18
C PHE A 97 -5.77 1.10 13.60
N SER A 98 -5.45 1.22 14.89
CA SER A 98 -4.62 2.32 15.38
C SER A 98 -3.22 1.92 15.83
N ARG A 99 -2.93 0.59 15.92
CA ARG A 99 -1.64 0.09 16.40
C ARG A 99 -1.03 -0.92 15.44
N GLY A 100 0.17 -0.63 14.97
CA GLY A 100 0.96 -1.48 14.09
C GLY A 100 2.13 -0.77 13.44
N LEU A 101 2.91 -1.52 12.69
CA LEU A 101 4.07 -1.00 11.97
C LEU A 101 3.64 -0.35 10.65
N TYR A 102 4.28 0.76 10.32
CA TYR A 102 4.15 1.45 9.04
C TYR A 102 5.53 1.60 8.39
N LEU A 103 5.60 1.37 7.09
CA LEU A 103 6.79 1.55 6.27
C LEU A 103 6.48 2.55 5.14
N ALA A 104 7.15 3.69 5.13
CA ALA A 104 7.10 4.66 4.03
C ALA A 104 8.25 4.39 3.06
N GLY A 105 7.96 3.96 1.83
CA GLY A 105 9.02 3.53 0.95
C GLY A 105 8.68 3.41 -0.53
N VAL A 106 9.64 2.89 -1.28
CA VAL A 106 9.58 2.68 -2.72
C VAL A 106 9.68 1.20 -3.05
N GLU A 107 8.96 0.77 -4.08
CA GLU A 107 9.03 -0.60 -4.58
C GLU A 107 10.38 -0.90 -5.21
N VAL A 108 10.94 -2.06 -4.86
CA VAL A 108 12.26 -2.54 -5.34
C VAL A 108 12.16 -4.00 -5.80
N TYR A 109 13.22 -4.52 -6.41
CA TYR A 109 13.33 -5.97 -6.63
C TYR A 109 13.57 -6.72 -5.32
N GLU A 110 13.08 -7.98 -5.22
CA GLU A 110 13.16 -8.78 -3.98
C GLU A 110 14.61 -9.01 -3.53
N ASP A 111 15.53 -9.15 -4.47
CA ASP A 111 16.97 -9.38 -4.25
C ASP A 111 17.79 -8.08 -4.03
N THR A 112 17.14 -6.89 -4.03
CA THR A 112 17.83 -5.63 -3.77
C THR A 112 18.45 -5.61 -2.37
N GLU A 113 19.72 -5.24 -2.27
CA GLU A 113 20.41 -5.02 -0.99
C GLU A 113 19.88 -3.76 -0.30
N VAL A 114 19.83 -3.81 1.02
CA VAL A 114 19.28 -2.72 1.84
C VAL A 114 20.43 -1.83 2.32
N PRO A 115 20.40 -0.53 1.98
CA PRO A 115 21.40 0.41 2.51
C PRO A 115 21.27 0.63 4.03
N ASP A 116 22.35 1.05 4.66
CA ASP A 116 22.35 1.39 6.08
C ASP A 116 21.28 2.45 6.42
N GLY A 117 20.57 2.23 7.52
CA GLY A 117 19.51 3.12 7.98
C GLY A 117 18.17 2.99 7.26
N TRP A 118 18.04 2.01 6.36
CA TRP A 118 16.78 1.64 5.70
C TRP A 118 16.38 0.23 6.08
N VAL A 119 15.11 -0.12 5.88
CA VAL A 119 14.60 -1.48 6.07
C VAL A 119 13.88 -1.94 4.82
N LYS A 120 13.81 -3.26 4.63
CA LYS A 120 13.09 -3.89 3.53
C LYS A 120 12.01 -4.81 4.05
N TRP A 121 10.79 -4.62 3.54
CA TRP A 121 9.70 -5.57 3.71
C TRP A 121 9.45 -6.32 2.42
N VAL A 122 9.05 -7.60 2.55
CA VAL A 122 8.58 -8.41 1.42
C VAL A 122 7.16 -8.85 1.74
N ILE A 123 6.21 -8.12 1.20
CA ILE A 123 4.78 -8.40 1.38
C ILE A 123 4.44 -9.66 0.57
N PRO A 124 3.77 -10.66 1.15
CA PRO A 124 3.44 -11.89 0.45
C PRO A 124 2.44 -11.66 -0.70
N ALA A 125 2.46 -12.55 -1.69
CA ALA A 125 1.48 -12.56 -2.77
C ALA A 125 0.07 -12.73 -2.21
N ARG A 126 -0.86 -11.87 -2.63
CA ARG A 126 -2.25 -11.87 -2.15
C ARG A 126 -3.21 -11.33 -3.22
N LYS A 127 -4.49 -11.62 -3.02
CA LYS A 127 -5.60 -10.96 -3.72
C LYS A 127 -5.93 -9.66 -3.00
N TYR A 128 -6.18 -8.60 -3.76
CA TYR A 128 -6.49 -7.28 -3.22
C TYR A 128 -7.76 -6.71 -3.85
N LEU A 129 -8.60 -6.12 -3.02
CA LEU A 129 -9.58 -5.13 -3.44
C LEU A 129 -8.88 -3.78 -3.44
N VAL A 130 -8.90 -3.08 -4.58
CA VAL A 130 -8.20 -1.81 -4.78
C VAL A 130 -9.20 -0.72 -5.11
N THR A 131 -9.10 0.42 -4.45
CA THR A 131 -9.91 1.59 -4.74
C THR A 131 -9.07 2.86 -4.76
N LYS A 132 -9.47 3.80 -5.61
CA LYS A 132 -8.86 5.13 -5.66
C LYS A 132 -9.38 5.98 -4.51
N ILE A 133 -8.51 6.84 -3.98
CA ILE A 133 -8.84 7.76 -2.91
C ILE A 133 -8.25 9.14 -3.17
N THR A 134 -8.75 10.12 -2.42
CA THR A 134 -8.10 11.41 -2.19
C THR A 134 -7.71 11.50 -0.71
N PRO A 135 -6.83 12.44 -0.31
CA PRO A 135 -6.52 12.64 1.11
C PRO A 135 -7.76 12.85 1.98
N GLU A 136 -8.74 13.58 1.46
CA GLU A 136 -9.99 13.91 2.17
C GLU A 136 -10.90 12.69 2.33
N SER A 137 -10.95 11.81 1.33
CA SER A 137 -11.82 10.62 1.34
C SER A 137 -11.19 9.40 2.03
N TYR A 138 -9.89 9.46 2.37
CA TYR A 138 -9.14 8.31 2.90
C TYR A 138 -9.87 7.59 4.05
N GLY A 139 -10.18 8.32 5.13
CA GLY A 139 -10.73 7.71 6.32
C GLY A 139 -12.16 7.17 6.14
N GLU A 140 -12.97 7.84 5.35
CA GLU A 140 -14.33 7.39 5.03
C GLU A 140 -14.31 6.16 4.13
N THR A 141 -13.54 6.21 3.04
CA THR A 141 -13.39 5.08 2.12
C THR A 141 -12.83 3.85 2.83
N PHE A 142 -11.79 4.03 3.67
CA PHE A 142 -11.22 2.95 4.47
C PHE A 142 -12.30 2.23 5.31
N ARG A 143 -13.09 2.98 6.08
CA ARG A 143 -14.16 2.41 6.91
C ARG A 143 -15.26 1.77 6.08
N ASN A 144 -15.70 2.43 5.00
CA ASN A 144 -16.78 1.93 4.13
C ASN A 144 -16.38 0.62 3.43
N VAL A 145 -15.13 0.51 3.00
CA VAL A 145 -14.65 -0.74 2.37
C VAL A 145 -14.60 -1.88 3.38
N ILE A 146 -13.99 -1.67 4.55
CA ILE A 146 -13.85 -2.74 5.55
C ILE A 146 -15.19 -3.15 6.15
N ASN A 147 -16.03 -2.18 6.54
CA ASN A 147 -17.24 -2.48 7.30
C ASN A 147 -18.45 -2.83 6.42
N SER A 148 -18.38 -2.52 5.14
CA SER A 148 -19.56 -2.70 4.27
C SER A 148 -19.22 -3.40 2.94
N LEU A 149 -18.26 -2.90 2.16
CA LEU A 149 -18.04 -3.43 0.82
C LEU A 149 -17.49 -4.85 0.84
N ILE A 150 -16.40 -5.10 1.59
CA ILE A 150 -15.79 -6.45 1.72
C ILE A 150 -16.80 -7.48 2.20
N PRO A 151 -17.59 -7.25 3.30
CA PRO A 151 -18.64 -8.17 3.73
C PRO A 151 -19.74 -8.39 2.70
N LYS A 152 -20.20 -7.33 2.00
CA LYS A 152 -21.23 -7.45 0.95
C LYS A 152 -20.79 -8.30 -0.23
N LEU A 153 -19.49 -8.32 -0.53
CA LEU A 153 -18.91 -9.18 -1.57
C LEU A 153 -18.69 -10.62 -1.09
N GLY A 154 -19.05 -10.94 0.16
CA GLY A 154 -18.81 -12.25 0.75
C GLY A 154 -17.34 -12.54 1.04
N MET A 155 -16.52 -11.52 1.10
CA MET A 155 -15.07 -11.59 1.34
C MET A 155 -14.73 -11.25 2.80
N LYS A 156 -13.47 -11.53 3.17
CA LYS A 156 -12.91 -11.13 4.47
C LYS A 156 -11.60 -10.40 4.24
N LEU A 157 -11.29 -9.46 5.15
CA LEU A 157 -9.97 -8.82 5.19
C LEU A 157 -8.93 -9.86 5.62
N ALA A 158 -7.94 -10.11 4.77
CA ALA A 158 -6.94 -11.16 4.95
C ALA A 158 -5.57 -10.64 5.41
N GLY A 159 -5.41 -9.33 5.59
CA GLY A 159 -4.13 -8.74 5.97
C GLY A 159 -4.19 -7.24 6.18
N ALA A 160 -3.04 -6.65 6.45
CA ALA A 160 -2.90 -5.23 6.63
C ALA A 160 -3.19 -4.47 5.33
N VAL A 161 -3.94 -3.38 5.44
CA VAL A 161 -4.24 -2.49 4.30
C VAL A 161 -3.00 -1.66 4.00
N CYS A 162 -2.70 -1.45 2.72
CA CYS A 162 -1.60 -0.59 2.30
C CYS A 162 -2.14 0.61 1.51
N ASP A 163 -1.53 1.76 1.67
CA ASP A 163 -1.70 2.88 0.77
C ASP A 163 -0.62 2.89 -0.32
N PHE A 164 -0.96 3.43 -1.46
CA PHE A 164 -0.11 3.46 -2.63
C PHE A 164 -0.30 4.78 -3.36
N THR A 165 0.81 5.38 -3.78
CA THR A 165 0.81 6.53 -4.67
C THR A 165 1.45 6.14 -5.99
N GLU A 166 0.72 6.33 -7.09
CA GLU A 166 1.22 6.18 -8.44
C GLU A 166 2.05 7.39 -8.83
N PRO A 167 3.38 7.28 -8.97
CA PRO A 167 4.25 8.45 -9.15
C PRO A 167 3.97 9.23 -10.43
N ALA A 168 3.58 8.55 -11.51
CA ALA A 168 3.33 9.17 -12.80
C ALA A 168 2.12 10.11 -12.81
N THR A 169 1.10 9.84 -11.98
CA THR A 169 -0.17 10.57 -11.96
C THR A 169 -0.46 11.27 -10.64
N GLY A 170 0.24 10.89 -9.57
CA GLY A 170 -0.07 11.30 -8.20
C GLY A 170 -1.35 10.66 -7.63
N GLN A 171 -1.95 9.68 -8.34
CA GLN A 171 -3.15 9.01 -7.88
C GLN A 171 -2.89 8.15 -6.65
N ASN A 172 -3.65 8.39 -5.59
CA ASN A 172 -3.62 7.57 -4.38
C ASN A 172 -4.64 6.42 -4.47
N LYS A 173 -4.25 5.26 -3.95
CA LYS A 173 -5.07 4.05 -3.90
C LYS A 173 -4.93 3.38 -2.53
N LEU A 174 -5.97 2.66 -2.11
CA LEU A 174 -5.92 1.72 -0.99
C LEU A 174 -5.98 0.29 -1.51
N PHE A 175 -5.13 -0.56 -0.95
CA PHE A 175 -5.03 -1.98 -1.25
C PHE A 175 -5.48 -2.76 -0.01
N PHE A 176 -6.65 -3.39 -0.10
CA PHE A 176 -7.23 -4.23 0.96
C PHE A 176 -6.97 -5.70 0.61
N PRO A 177 -6.08 -6.40 1.34
CA PRO A 177 -5.90 -7.84 1.13
C PRO A 177 -7.21 -8.57 1.47
N VAL A 178 -7.71 -9.42 0.56
CA VAL A 178 -9.00 -10.13 0.72
C VAL A 178 -8.90 -11.62 0.41
N GLU A 179 -9.74 -12.41 1.06
CA GLU A 179 -9.95 -13.85 0.84
C GLU A 179 -11.44 -14.21 0.78
#